data_6b432b6b5dd6b65f98ed71b9b68bfbf0
#
_entry.id   6b432b6b5dd6b65f98ed71b9b68bfbf0
#
_cell.length_a   1.000
_cell.length_b   1.000
_cell.length_c   1.000
_cell.angle_alpha   90.00
_cell.angle_beta   90.00
_cell.angle_gamma   90.00
#
_symmetry.space_group_name_H-M   'P 1'
#
loop_
_entity.id
_entity.type
_entity.pdbx_description
1 polymer ?
#
loop_
_entity_poly.entity_id
_entity_poly.type
_entity_poly.pdbx_seq_one_letter_code
_entity_poly.pdbx_strand_id
1 'polypeptide(L)'
;SALSILDKLINDKVRTLIIDPTGEYSDSFTDEEVDKYILGIDAFLPLSQISMNQWSILFETNDGTQPAVLAEAIRSLRYQFKNKNDEVYKKVGKCATQVEDEFSTLTDEDKDFKLELLSAQIAVETTKQDNKGNYVADTFNFNVNQYLIQKVNYKLDNSSLINFFTSGGKSLIDIINQFSSGKTKKSLYIDISQIGTTDGIGGMIIDLISNYLVNLRIDSIVPFVIFIDEVHRYTRGISNEGFTFYTGLNSIAREGRKKGIFLFLTTQNPNDVDKILLGQVGTLLIHRLTSPDELKSIQNHLSSQELTQIRKLNTGEAILTSINLLKDINLKIEKTSRTHHNNTPSLWGKDNTLKNNLKM
;
A
#
# COMPACT_ATOMS: atom_id res chain seq x y z
N SER A 1 0.82 -11.53 18.58
CA SER A 1 0.26 -10.38 19.32
C SER A 1 -0.77 -9.61 18.49
N ALA A 2 -0.47 -9.28 17.24
CA ALA A 2 -1.42 -8.59 16.36
C ALA A 2 -2.76 -9.32 16.30
N LEU A 3 -2.77 -10.63 16.01
CA LEU A 3 -3.99 -11.44 15.96
C LEU A 3 -4.75 -11.46 17.31
N SER A 4 -4.04 -11.46 18.45
CA SER A 4 -4.72 -11.42 19.78
C SER A 4 -5.44 -10.08 20.01
N ILE A 5 -4.88 -8.97 19.51
CA ILE A 5 -5.53 -7.66 19.58
C ILE A 5 -6.70 -7.60 18.61
N LEU A 6 -6.53 -8.06 17.35
CA LEU A 6 -7.61 -8.15 16.38
C LEU A 6 -8.77 -9.00 16.89
N ASP A 7 -8.46 -10.15 17.51
CA ASP A 7 -9.46 -11.03 18.13
C ASP A 7 -10.31 -10.27 19.16
N LYS A 8 -9.68 -9.51 20.03
CA LYS A 8 -10.41 -8.68 21.02
C LYS A 8 -11.25 -7.60 20.34
N LEU A 9 -10.71 -6.88 19.36
CA LEU A 9 -11.45 -5.84 18.63
C LEU A 9 -12.71 -6.43 17.97
N ILE A 10 -12.58 -7.58 17.30
CA ILE A 10 -13.70 -8.23 16.61
C ILE A 10 -14.74 -8.75 17.61
N ASN A 11 -14.31 -9.38 18.72
CA ASN A 11 -15.21 -9.88 19.76
C ASN A 11 -15.97 -8.72 20.44
N ASP A 12 -15.33 -7.59 20.65
CA ASP A 12 -15.93 -6.37 21.22
C ASP A 12 -16.77 -5.58 20.19
N LYS A 13 -16.96 -6.13 18.99
CA LYS A 13 -17.73 -5.52 17.88
C LYS A 13 -17.15 -4.17 17.42
N VAL A 14 -15.87 -3.94 17.61
CA VAL A 14 -15.16 -2.82 17.02
C VAL A 14 -14.96 -3.09 15.53
N ARG A 15 -15.56 -2.23 14.71
CA ARG A 15 -15.43 -2.35 13.24
C ARG A 15 -13.96 -2.13 12.85
N THR A 16 -13.43 -3.07 12.08
CA THR A 16 -12.02 -3.05 11.72
C THR A 16 -11.87 -3.31 10.21
N LEU A 17 -11.14 -2.44 9.52
CA LEU A 17 -10.63 -2.67 8.17
C LEU A 17 -9.26 -3.33 8.30
N ILE A 18 -9.16 -4.60 7.92
CA ILE A 18 -7.93 -5.38 7.98
C ILE A 18 -7.32 -5.43 6.59
N ILE A 19 -6.11 -4.92 6.43
CA ILE A 19 -5.35 -4.99 5.18
C ILE A 19 -4.18 -5.95 5.40
N ASP A 20 -4.23 -7.08 4.70
CA ASP A 20 -3.31 -8.20 4.87
C ASP A 20 -2.46 -8.42 3.60
N PRO A 21 -1.16 -8.15 3.66
CA PRO A 21 -0.27 -8.33 2.52
C PRO A 21 0.11 -9.77 2.23
N THR A 22 -0.06 -10.64 3.21
CA THR A 22 0.47 -12.01 3.18
C THR A 22 -0.63 -13.07 3.08
N GLY A 23 -1.88 -12.69 3.33
CA GLY A 23 -3.01 -13.61 3.40
C GLY A 23 -3.00 -14.49 4.67
N GLU A 24 -2.16 -14.17 5.66
CA GLU A 24 -1.98 -14.98 6.87
C GLU A 24 -3.23 -15.04 7.75
N TYR A 25 -4.10 -14.03 7.67
CA TYR A 25 -5.31 -13.93 8.48
C TYR A 25 -6.57 -14.42 7.76
N SER A 26 -6.46 -14.98 6.54
CA SER A 26 -7.61 -15.39 5.70
C SER A 26 -8.59 -16.31 6.43
N ASP A 27 -8.07 -17.27 7.22
CA ASP A 27 -8.86 -18.24 7.99
C ASP A 27 -9.00 -17.87 9.47
N SER A 28 -8.52 -16.68 9.87
CA SER A 28 -8.58 -16.24 11.28
C SER A 28 -9.98 -15.79 11.71
N PHE A 29 -10.83 -15.39 10.76
CA PHE A 29 -12.15 -14.81 11.03
C PHE A 29 -13.21 -15.52 10.22
N THR A 30 -14.41 -15.64 10.80
CA THR A 30 -15.58 -16.23 10.14
C THR A 30 -16.26 -15.23 9.20
N ASP A 31 -17.05 -15.73 8.25
CA ASP A 31 -17.84 -14.89 7.35
C ASP A 31 -18.97 -14.12 8.05
N GLU A 32 -19.31 -14.49 9.29
CA GLU A 32 -20.23 -13.72 10.13
C GLU A 32 -19.57 -12.49 10.76
N GLU A 33 -18.26 -12.53 10.99
CA GLU A 33 -17.47 -11.48 11.63
C GLU A 33 -16.95 -10.45 10.62
N VAL A 34 -16.51 -10.92 9.44
CA VAL A 34 -15.86 -10.09 8.43
C VAL A 34 -16.43 -10.35 7.03
N ASP A 35 -16.52 -9.31 6.23
CA ASP A 35 -16.67 -9.41 4.79
C ASP A 35 -15.28 -9.52 4.17
N LYS A 36 -15.01 -10.58 3.38
CA LYS A 36 -13.68 -10.88 2.83
C LYS A 36 -13.64 -10.58 1.34
N TYR A 37 -12.54 -9.95 0.90
CA TYR A 37 -12.27 -9.67 -0.51
C TYR A 37 -10.80 -9.93 -0.81
N ILE A 38 -10.54 -10.64 -1.92
CA ILE A 38 -9.20 -10.86 -2.47
C ILE A 38 -9.06 -9.95 -3.69
N LEU A 39 -8.08 -9.05 -3.65
CA LEU A 39 -7.85 -8.11 -4.76
C LEU A 39 -7.33 -8.85 -6.00
N GLY A 40 -7.93 -8.54 -7.14
CA GLY A 40 -7.66 -9.22 -8.41
C GLY A 40 -8.51 -10.47 -8.65
N ILE A 41 -9.31 -10.90 -7.67
CA ILE A 41 -10.27 -12.02 -7.78
C ILE A 41 -11.69 -11.53 -7.51
N ASP A 42 -11.94 -10.96 -6.33
CA ASP A 42 -13.28 -10.55 -5.88
C ASP A 42 -13.51 -9.04 -6.01
N ALA A 43 -12.45 -8.26 -5.98
CA ALA A 43 -12.46 -6.81 -6.02
C ALA A 43 -11.50 -6.27 -7.06
N PHE A 44 -11.88 -5.20 -7.73
CA PHE A 44 -11.12 -4.55 -8.79
C PHE A 44 -11.05 -3.03 -8.58
N LEU A 45 -10.13 -2.38 -9.32
CA LEU A 45 -9.95 -0.94 -9.30
C LEU A 45 -9.97 -0.40 -10.73
N PRO A 46 -11.01 0.36 -11.15
CA PRO A 46 -11.02 0.98 -12.46
C PRO A 46 -9.84 1.92 -12.66
N LEU A 47 -9.22 1.92 -13.84
CA LEU A 47 -8.09 2.80 -14.19
C LEU A 47 -8.44 4.27 -14.00
N SER A 48 -9.70 4.64 -14.24
CA SER A 48 -10.23 5.99 -14.07
C SER A 48 -10.17 6.52 -12.63
N GLN A 49 -10.02 5.65 -11.64
CA GLN A 49 -9.96 6.03 -10.22
C GLN A 49 -8.52 6.21 -9.70
N ILE A 50 -7.51 5.90 -10.52
CA ILE A 50 -6.10 5.97 -10.13
C ILE A 50 -5.56 7.36 -10.48
N SER A 51 -5.05 8.08 -9.48
CA SER A 51 -4.38 9.37 -9.67
C SER A 51 -2.96 9.22 -10.21
N MET A 52 -2.40 10.30 -10.75
CA MET A 52 -1.01 10.29 -11.25
C MET A 52 0.00 9.99 -10.16
N ASN A 53 -0.24 10.44 -8.92
CA ASN A 53 0.60 10.09 -7.77
C ASN A 53 0.62 8.58 -7.52
N GLN A 54 -0.55 7.94 -7.57
CA GLN A 54 -0.69 6.49 -7.39
C GLN A 54 -0.03 5.69 -8.52
N TRP A 55 -0.12 6.16 -9.77
CA TRP A 55 0.64 5.60 -10.89
C TRP A 55 2.15 5.70 -10.67
N SER A 56 2.61 6.84 -10.15
CA SER A 56 4.03 7.05 -9.82
C SER A 56 4.49 6.11 -8.70
N ILE A 57 3.67 5.91 -7.67
CA ILE A 57 3.94 4.94 -6.59
C ILE A 57 3.97 3.52 -7.15
N LEU A 58 2.97 3.14 -7.94
CA LEU A 58 2.86 1.81 -8.54
C LEU A 58 4.11 1.46 -9.36
N PHE A 59 4.56 2.36 -10.21
CA PHE A 59 5.72 2.13 -11.06
C PHE A 59 7.04 2.61 -10.46
N GLU A 60 7.03 3.04 -9.19
CA GLU A 60 8.24 3.45 -8.45
C GLU A 60 9.09 4.43 -9.26
N THR A 61 8.46 5.49 -9.78
CA THR A 61 9.16 6.50 -10.57
C THR A 61 10.20 7.23 -9.71
N ASN A 62 11.31 7.64 -10.33
CA ASN A 62 12.30 8.50 -9.68
C ASN A 62 11.84 9.97 -9.67
N ASP A 63 12.63 10.82 -9.01
CA ASP A 63 12.38 12.27 -8.90
C ASP A 63 12.75 13.06 -10.17
N GLY A 64 13.16 12.37 -11.22
CA GLY A 64 13.57 12.97 -12.49
C GLY A 64 12.45 13.13 -13.51
N THR A 65 12.70 12.68 -14.73
CA THR A 65 11.77 12.81 -15.87
C THR A 65 10.66 11.76 -15.90
N GLN A 66 10.82 10.66 -15.16
CA GLN A 66 9.90 9.52 -15.24
C GLN A 66 8.43 9.86 -14.91
N PRO A 67 8.11 10.65 -13.85
CA PRO A 67 6.71 11.00 -13.57
C PRO A 67 6.06 11.80 -14.71
N ALA A 68 6.81 12.73 -15.32
CA ALA A 68 6.30 13.55 -16.40
C ALA A 68 6.07 12.72 -17.68
N VAL A 69 7.02 11.84 -18.04
CA VAL A 69 6.88 10.96 -19.19
C VAL A 69 5.73 9.96 -19.00
N LEU A 70 5.57 9.40 -17.79
CA LEU A 70 4.44 8.53 -17.45
C LEU A 70 3.10 9.27 -17.58
N ALA A 71 3.01 10.50 -17.08
CA ALA A 71 1.80 11.32 -17.18
C ALA A 71 1.41 11.60 -18.63
N GLU A 72 2.38 11.99 -19.45
CA GLU A 72 2.15 12.24 -20.87
C GLU A 72 1.77 10.95 -21.63
N ALA A 73 2.39 9.81 -21.31
CA ALA A 73 2.03 8.53 -21.88
C ALA A 73 0.57 8.14 -21.57
N ILE A 74 0.15 8.32 -20.33
CA ILE A 74 -1.25 8.06 -19.94
C ILE A 74 -2.21 9.04 -20.63
N ARG A 75 -1.84 10.33 -20.75
CA ARG A 75 -2.64 11.34 -21.47
C ARG A 75 -2.79 10.96 -22.95
N SER A 76 -1.72 10.55 -23.59
CA SER A 76 -1.69 10.08 -24.98
C SER A 76 -2.59 8.85 -25.18
N LEU A 77 -2.53 7.88 -24.28
CA LEU A 77 -3.38 6.68 -24.36
C LEU A 77 -4.86 6.97 -24.10
N ARG A 78 -5.18 7.90 -23.21
CA ARG A 78 -6.57 8.38 -23.00
C ARG A 78 -7.13 9.00 -24.26
N TYR A 79 -6.33 9.79 -24.97
CA TYR A 79 -6.72 10.37 -26.26
C TYR A 79 -6.98 9.28 -27.30
N GLN A 80 -6.11 8.27 -27.39
CA GLN A 80 -6.31 7.13 -28.29
C GLN A 80 -7.58 6.35 -27.93
N PHE A 81 -7.81 6.06 -26.67
CA PHE A 81 -8.98 5.33 -26.20
C PHE A 81 -10.29 6.07 -26.53
N LYS A 82 -10.33 7.39 -26.26
CA LYS A 82 -11.46 8.25 -26.62
C LYS A 82 -11.79 8.18 -28.11
N ASN A 83 -10.76 8.15 -28.97
CA ASN A 83 -10.91 8.10 -30.42
C ASN A 83 -11.04 6.66 -30.95
N LYS A 84 -11.19 5.65 -30.08
CA LYS A 84 -11.31 4.23 -30.43
C LYS A 84 -10.14 3.72 -31.29
N ASN A 85 -8.95 4.24 -31.02
CA ASN A 85 -7.71 3.84 -31.66
C ASN A 85 -6.92 2.91 -30.72
N ASP A 86 -6.59 1.73 -31.21
CA ASP A 86 -5.93 0.67 -30.44
C ASP A 86 -4.40 0.68 -30.60
N GLU A 87 -3.83 1.78 -31.06
CA GLU A 87 -2.41 1.95 -31.25
C GLU A 87 -1.84 3.02 -30.30
N VAL A 88 -0.51 3.05 -30.16
CA VAL A 88 0.19 4.13 -29.44
C VAL A 88 0.05 5.46 -30.20
N TYR A 89 -0.06 6.54 -29.43
CA TYR A 89 -0.09 7.88 -29.99
C TYR A 89 1.34 8.36 -30.31
N LYS A 90 1.60 8.73 -31.56
CA LYS A 90 2.92 9.20 -32.01
C LYS A 90 2.91 10.72 -32.17
N LYS A 91 3.73 11.41 -31.38
CA LYS A 91 3.96 12.86 -31.48
C LYS A 91 4.95 13.23 -32.58
N VAL A 92 5.90 12.35 -32.88
CA VAL A 92 6.96 12.61 -33.91
C VAL A 92 6.35 12.97 -35.24
N GLY A 93 6.79 14.13 -35.78
CA GLY A 93 6.29 14.70 -37.04
C GLY A 93 5.08 15.63 -36.88
N LYS A 94 4.49 15.75 -35.71
CA LYS A 94 3.43 16.73 -35.44
C LYS A 94 4.02 18.00 -34.81
N CYS A 95 3.37 19.16 -35.02
CA CYS A 95 3.74 20.39 -34.28
C CYS A 95 3.08 20.41 -32.91
N ALA A 96 3.70 21.16 -31.98
CA ALA A 96 3.22 21.23 -30.60
C ALA A 96 1.77 21.75 -30.49
N THR A 97 1.39 22.74 -31.30
CA THR A 97 0.03 23.27 -31.33
C THR A 97 -0.99 22.23 -31.75
N GLN A 98 -0.65 21.42 -32.76
CA GLN A 98 -1.54 20.31 -33.21
C GLN A 98 -1.77 19.30 -32.07
N VAL A 99 -0.70 18.91 -31.35
CA VAL A 99 -0.81 17.97 -30.23
C VAL A 99 -1.65 18.55 -29.08
N GLU A 100 -1.46 19.83 -28.76
CA GLU A 100 -2.26 20.49 -27.72
C GLU A 100 -3.73 20.63 -28.13
N ASP A 101 -4.02 20.95 -29.41
CA ASP A 101 -5.39 21.01 -29.91
C ASP A 101 -6.08 19.63 -29.82
N GLU A 102 -5.37 18.56 -30.21
CA GLU A 102 -5.87 17.20 -30.08
C GLU A 102 -6.16 16.85 -28.63
N PHE A 103 -5.26 17.16 -27.69
CA PHE A 103 -5.40 16.84 -26.26
C PHE A 103 -6.39 17.76 -25.52
N SER A 104 -6.66 18.97 -26.04
CA SER A 104 -7.67 19.86 -25.50
C SER A 104 -9.10 19.28 -25.59
N THR A 105 -9.28 18.27 -26.43
CA THR A 105 -10.56 17.55 -26.54
C THR A 105 -10.82 16.60 -25.38
N LEU A 106 -9.79 16.24 -24.58
CA LEU A 106 -9.95 15.41 -23.39
C LEU A 106 -10.69 16.13 -22.30
N THR A 107 -11.63 15.43 -21.68
CA THR A 107 -12.41 15.88 -20.51
C THR A 107 -12.06 15.09 -19.25
N ASP A 108 -12.57 15.50 -18.10
CA ASP A 108 -12.40 14.77 -16.84
C ASP A 108 -13.07 13.38 -16.84
N GLU A 109 -13.93 13.09 -17.80
CA GLU A 109 -14.56 11.78 -17.99
C GLU A 109 -13.69 10.81 -18.78
N ASP A 110 -12.78 11.32 -19.62
CA ASP A 110 -11.89 10.53 -20.48
C ASP A 110 -10.68 10.00 -19.68
N LYS A 111 -10.90 9.10 -18.73
CA LYS A 111 -9.88 8.57 -17.82
C LYS A 111 -9.41 7.16 -18.16
N ASP A 112 -10.17 6.43 -18.97
CA ASP A 112 -9.85 5.07 -19.35
C ASP A 112 -8.84 5.02 -20.48
N PHE A 113 -8.05 3.97 -20.52
CA PHE A 113 -7.06 3.71 -21.57
C PHE A 113 -6.68 2.21 -21.60
N LYS A 114 -5.97 1.79 -22.65
CA LYS A 114 -5.46 0.43 -22.77
C LYS A 114 -4.15 0.29 -22.00
N LEU A 115 -4.21 -0.37 -20.84
CA LEU A 115 -3.07 -0.52 -19.93
C LEU A 115 -1.91 -1.30 -20.57
N GLU A 116 -2.21 -2.28 -21.40
CA GLU A 116 -1.25 -3.09 -22.14
C GLU A 116 -0.37 -2.30 -23.10
N LEU A 117 -0.82 -1.12 -23.53
CA LEU A 117 -0.05 -0.23 -24.40
C LEU A 117 0.88 0.72 -23.66
N LEU A 118 0.83 0.77 -22.31
CA LEU A 118 1.49 1.81 -21.53
C LEU A 118 3.01 1.81 -21.71
N SER A 119 3.66 0.67 -21.69
CA SER A 119 5.12 0.58 -21.86
C SER A 119 5.56 1.02 -23.27
N ALA A 120 4.81 0.61 -24.28
CA ALA A 120 5.06 1.02 -25.68
C ALA A 120 4.80 2.53 -25.86
N GLN A 121 3.78 3.08 -25.21
CA GLN A 121 3.53 4.52 -25.24
C GLN A 121 4.65 5.31 -24.56
N ILE A 122 5.15 4.87 -23.41
CA ILE A 122 6.29 5.52 -22.73
C ILE A 122 7.50 5.57 -23.67
N ALA A 123 7.76 4.51 -24.43
CA ALA A 123 8.87 4.48 -25.36
C ALA A 123 8.75 5.54 -26.48
N VAL A 124 7.55 5.74 -27.04
CA VAL A 124 7.32 6.73 -28.12
C VAL A 124 7.04 8.13 -27.59
N GLU A 125 6.82 8.28 -26.29
CA GLU A 125 6.62 9.57 -25.63
C GLU A 125 7.92 10.37 -25.43
N THR A 126 9.07 9.72 -25.52
CA THR A 126 10.38 10.32 -25.34
C THR A 126 10.77 11.19 -26.55
N THR A 127 10.16 12.35 -26.64
CA THR A 127 10.33 13.32 -27.73
C THR A 127 10.82 14.66 -27.22
N LYS A 128 11.36 15.48 -28.11
CA LYS A 128 11.67 16.90 -27.89
C LYS A 128 11.17 17.73 -29.06
N GLN A 129 11.05 19.04 -28.86
CA GLN A 129 10.72 19.95 -29.94
C GLN A 129 11.98 20.43 -30.67
N ASP A 130 11.92 20.49 -31.99
CA ASP A 130 12.92 21.15 -32.82
C ASP A 130 12.74 22.68 -32.79
N ASN A 131 13.63 23.41 -33.49
CA ASN A 131 13.58 24.86 -33.57
C ASN A 131 12.32 25.41 -34.28
N LYS A 132 11.53 24.55 -34.90
CA LYS A 132 10.27 24.90 -35.60
C LYS A 132 9.05 24.50 -34.78
N GLY A 133 9.24 23.96 -33.58
CA GLY A 133 8.16 23.51 -32.71
C GLY A 133 7.56 22.14 -33.09
N ASN A 134 8.24 21.36 -33.92
CA ASN A 134 7.80 20.00 -34.24
C ASN A 134 8.42 18.99 -33.29
N TYR A 135 7.65 17.95 -32.93
CA TYR A 135 8.17 16.86 -32.15
C TYR A 135 9.11 15.95 -32.97
N VAL A 136 10.29 15.73 -32.44
CA VAL A 136 11.29 14.79 -32.94
C VAL A 136 11.68 13.79 -31.88
N ALA A 137 12.16 12.63 -32.26
CA ALA A 137 12.62 11.62 -31.30
C ALA A 137 13.80 12.16 -30.45
N ASP A 138 13.80 11.85 -29.17
CA ASP A 138 14.88 12.20 -28.23
C ASP A 138 15.52 10.94 -27.65
N THR A 139 16.63 10.51 -28.25
CA THR A 139 17.38 9.33 -27.84
C THR A 139 17.92 9.45 -26.41
N PHE A 140 18.27 10.65 -25.95
CA PHE A 140 18.74 10.85 -24.58
C PHE A 140 17.61 10.57 -23.60
N ASN A 141 16.45 11.19 -23.77
CA ASN A 141 15.28 10.93 -22.94
C ASN A 141 14.81 9.46 -23.02
N PHE A 142 14.92 8.82 -24.16
CA PHE A 142 14.63 7.40 -24.30
C PHE A 142 15.54 6.56 -23.40
N ASN A 143 16.85 6.79 -23.44
CA ASN A 143 17.81 6.05 -22.62
C ASN A 143 17.61 6.28 -21.10
N VAL A 144 17.29 7.49 -20.71
CA VAL A 144 17.01 7.83 -19.29
C VAL A 144 15.73 7.12 -18.81
N ASN A 145 14.75 6.91 -19.67
CA ASN A 145 13.47 6.29 -19.30
C ASN A 145 13.39 4.78 -19.59
N GLN A 146 14.45 4.15 -20.12
CA GLN A 146 14.46 2.70 -20.36
C GLN A 146 14.14 1.88 -19.10
N TYR A 147 14.64 2.30 -17.96
CA TYR A 147 14.38 1.61 -16.70
C TYR A 147 12.90 1.69 -16.29
N LEU A 148 12.22 2.80 -16.56
CA LEU A 148 10.78 2.92 -16.36
C LEU A 148 10.01 1.95 -17.28
N ILE A 149 10.38 1.89 -18.58
CA ILE A 149 9.77 0.96 -19.55
C ILE A 149 9.89 -0.49 -19.06
N GLN A 150 11.08 -0.87 -18.59
CA GLN A 150 11.32 -2.22 -18.04
C GLN A 150 10.49 -2.50 -16.79
N LYS A 151 10.39 -1.55 -15.85
CA LYS A 151 9.54 -1.69 -14.66
C LYS A 151 8.06 -1.86 -15.03
N VAL A 152 7.57 -1.05 -15.96
CA VAL A 152 6.17 -1.14 -16.40
C VAL A 152 5.91 -2.50 -17.03
N ASN A 153 6.77 -2.98 -17.95
CA ASN A 153 6.65 -4.32 -18.52
C ASN A 153 6.64 -5.40 -17.45
N TYR A 154 7.63 -5.39 -16.56
CA TYR A 154 7.73 -6.38 -15.49
C TYR A 154 6.46 -6.45 -14.61
N LYS A 155 5.89 -5.29 -14.26
CA LYS A 155 4.68 -5.25 -13.44
C LYS A 155 3.44 -5.68 -14.22
N LEU A 156 3.35 -5.31 -15.49
CA LEU A 156 2.23 -5.70 -16.35
C LEU A 156 2.29 -7.16 -16.84
N ASP A 157 3.41 -7.86 -16.65
CA ASP A 157 3.47 -9.32 -16.83
C ASP A 157 2.72 -10.09 -15.73
N ASN A 158 2.38 -9.44 -14.61
CA ASN A 158 1.57 -10.04 -13.56
C ASN A 158 0.08 -10.04 -13.93
N SER A 159 -0.44 -11.20 -14.31
CA SER A 159 -1.85 -11.37 -14.71
C SER A 159 -2.84 -11.00 -13.60
N SER A 160 -2.52 -11.24 -12.32
CA SER A 160 -3.38 -10.89 -11.20
C SER A 160 -3.50 -9.38 -11.05
N LEU A 161 -2.41 -8.64 -11.30
CA LEU A 161 -2.43 -7.18 -11.31
C LEU A 161 -3.28 -6.64 -12.46
N ILE A 162 -3.11 -7.20 -13.67
CA ILE A 162 -3.94 -6.81 -14.83
C ILE A 162 -5.41 -7.08 -14.52
N ASN A 163 -5.75 -8.26 -13.99
CA ASN A 163 -7.11 -8.60 -13.61
C ASN A 163 -7.66 -7.61 -12.58
N PHE A 164 -6.87 -7.18 -11.62
CA PHE A 164 -7.28 -6.19 -10.63
C PHE A 164 -7.73 -4.86 -11.24
N PHE A 165 -7.16 -4.47 -12.38
CA PHE A 165 -7.54 -3.25 -13.10
C PHE A 165 -8.60 -3.45 -14.18
N THR A 166 -8.75 -4.64 -14.73
CA THR A 166 -9.54 -4.88 -15.97
C THR A 166 -10.70 -5.83 -15.80
N SER A 167 -10.71 -6.68 -14.77
CA SER A 167 -11.80 -7.64 -14.58
C SER A 167 -13.04 -6.99 -13.96
N GLY A 168 -14.20 -7.59 -14.27
CA GLY A 168 -15.46 -7.22 -13.64
C GLY A 168 -15.59 -7.83 -12.24
N GLY A 169 -16.05 -7.04 -11.30
CA GLY A 169 -16.27 -7.45 -9.91
C GLY A 169 -16.76 -6.24 -9.10
N LYS A 170 -16.64 -6.32 -7.79
CA LYS A 170 -16.95 -5.16 -6.94
C LYS A 170 -15.79 -4.15 -6.98
N SER A 171 -16.11 -2.87 -7.16
CA SER A 171 -15.10 -1.82 -7.05
C SER A 171 -14.55 -1.74 -5.63
N LEU A 172 -13.22 -1.69 -5.49
CA LEU A 172 -12.55 -1.51 -4.20
C LEU A 172 -13.07 -0.25 -3.48
N ILE A 173 -13.25 0.84 -4.22
CA ILE A 173 -13.76 2.10 -3.65
C ILE A 173 -15.20 1.94 -3.13
N ASP A 174 -16.05 1.22 -3.85
CA ASP A 174 -17.42 0.95 -3.41
C ASP A 174 -17.46 0.07 -2.15
N ILE A 175 -16.57 -0.92 -2.06
CA ILE A 175 -16.41 -1.77 -0.88
C ILE A 175 -16.02 -0.91 0.34
N ILE A 176 -14.99 -0.07 0.19
CA ILE A 176 -14.53 0.84 1.24
C ILE A 176 -15.62 1.85 1.63
N ASN A 177 -16.37 2.38 0.67
CA ASN A 177 -17.46 3.31 0.93
C ASN A 177 -18.62 2.65 1.71
N GLN A 178 -19.03 1.44 1.32
CA GLN A 178 -20.05 0.68 2.05
C GLN A 178 -19.62 0.38 3.48
N PHE A 179 -18.35 0.00 3.66
CA PHE A 179 -17.78 -0.21 4.98
C PHE A 179 -17.72 1.09 5.79
N SER A 180 -17.06 2.12 5.32
CA SER A 180 -16.83 3.38 6.06
C SER A 180 -18.14 4.07 6.46
N SER A 181 -19.18 4.01 5.60
CA SER A 181 -20.50 4.58 5.86
C SER A 181 -21.36 3.76 6.82
N GLY A 182 -20.89 2.59 7.28
CA GLY A 182 -21.64 1.73 8.21
C GLY A 182 -22.83 0.98 7.60
N LYS A 183 -22.89 0.86 6.28
CA LYS A 183 -23.90 0.03 5.60
C LYS A 183 -23.75 -1.44 5.93
N THR A 184 -22.54 -1.90 6.24
CA THR A 184 -22.27 -3.21 6.85
C THR A 184 -21.84 -3.04 8.31
N LYS A 185 -22.31 -3.96 9.17
CA LYS A 185 -21.91 -4.01 10.58
C LYS A 185 -20.68 -4.87 10.80
N LYS A 186 -20.32 -5.69 9.82
CA LYS A 186 -19.14 -6.55 9.88
C LYS A 186 -17.86 -5.74 9.72
N SER A 187 -16.78 -6.28 10.18
CA SER A 187 -15.44 -5.83 9.82
C SER A 187 -15.16 -6.16 8.35
N LEU A 188 -14.13 -5.57 7.79
CA LEU A 188 -13.75 -5.76 6.39
C LEU A 188 -12.32 -6.31 6.33
N TYR A 189 -12.12 -7.43 5.64
CA TYR A 189 -10.83 -8.03 5.39
C TYR A 189 -10.48 -7.93 3.90
N ILE A 190 -9.33 -7.35 3.62
CA ILE A 190 -8.79 -7.20 2.27
C ILE A 190 -7.47 -7.94 2.18
N ASP A 191 -7.46 -8.99 1.39
CA ASP A 191 -6.27 -9.75 1.02
C ASP A 191 -5.66 -9.16 -0.26
N ILE A 192 -4.43 -8.67 -0.16
CA ILE A 192 -3.68 -8.14 -1.31
C ILE A 192 -2.53 -9.05 -1.75
N SER A 193 -2.41 -10.25 -1.18
CA SER A 193 -1.33 -11.19 -1.45
C SER A 193 -1.25 -11.65 -2.91
N GLN A 194 -2.40 -11.72 -3.59
CA GLN A 194 -2.49 -12.22 -4.97
C GLN A 194 -1.97 -11.24 -6.03
N ILE A 195 -2.07 -9.93 -5.77
CA ILE A 195 -1.63 -8.91 -6.71
C ILE A 195 -0.17 -8.46 -6.47
N GLY A 196 0.47 -9.02 -5.44
CA GLY A 196 1.84 -8.69 -5.05
C GLY A 196 1.90 -7.52 -4.07
N THR A 197 2.73 -7.67 -3.04
CA THR A 197 2.89 -6.69 -1.95
C THR A 197 4.21 -5.96 -2.03
N THR A 198 5.13 -6.48 -2.79
CA THR A 198 6.40 -5.86 -3.16
C THR A 198 6.16 -4.92 -4.33
N ASP A 199 7.12 -4.07 -4.61
CA ASP A 199 7.16 -3.29 -5.84
C ASP A 199 6.06 -2.23 -6.02
N GLY A 200 5.72 -1.51 -4.95
CA GLY A 200 4.85 -0.32 -5.02
C GLY A 200 3.34 -0.57 -5.10
N ILE A 201 2.89 -1.80 -5.41
CA ILE A 201 1.45 -2.11 -5.55
C ILE A 201 0.73 -1.93 -4.21
N GLY A 202 1.25 -2.54 -3.16
CA GLY A 202 0.67 -2.39 -1.81
C GLY A 202 0.67 -0.94 -1.35
N GLY A 203 1.76 -0.21 -1.59
CA GLY A 203 1.85 1.22 -1.30
C GLY A 203 0.80 2.05 -2.02
N MET A 204 0.59 1.79 -3.31
CA MET A 204 -0.44 2.46 -4.12
C MET A 204 -1.86 2.20 -3.57
N ILE A 205 -2.17 0.95 -3.21
CA ILE A 205 -3.49 0.59 -2.65
C ILE A 205 -3.72 1.26 -1.30
N ILE A 206 -2.72 1.23 -0.42
CA ILE A 206 -2.79 1.91 0.89
C ILE A 206 -2.97 3.42 0.70
N ASP A 207 -2.23 4.03 -0.22
CA ASP A 207 -2.36 5.45 -0.55
C ASP A 207 -3.75 5.78 -1.08
N LEU A 208 -4.27 4.98 -2.01
CA LEU A 208 -5.61 5.14 -2.59
C LEU A 208 -6.70 5.06 -1.52
N ILE A 209 -6.71 4.00 -0.70
CA ILE A 209 -7.70 3.82 0.37
C ILE A 209 -7.61 4.97 1.37
N SER A 210 -6.39 5.33 1.77
CA SER A 210 -6.14 6.37 2.76
C SER A 210 -6.58 7.74 2.26
N ASN A 211 -6.22 8.11 1.04
CA ASN A 211 -6.65 9.37 0.42
C ASN A 211 -8.17 9.43 0.24
N TYR A 212 -8.79 8.32 -0.17
CA TYR A 212 -10.23 8.24 -0.28
C TYR A 212 -10.89 8.52 1.08
N LEU A 213 -10.47 7.85 2.14
CA LEU A 213 -11.03 7.98 3.48
C LEU A 213 -10.82 9.37 4.08
N VAL A 214 -9.63 9.98 3.89
CA VAL A 214 -9.34 11.34 4.38
C VAL A 214 -10.23 12.37 3.71
N ASN A 215 -10.59 12.18 2.44
CA ASN A 215 -11.43 13.13 1.69
C ASN A 215 -12.94 12.96 1.96
N LEU A 216 -13.36 11.90 2.65
CA LEU A 216 -14.77 11.75 3.05
C LEU A 216 -15.18 12.81 4.06
N ARG A 217 -16.47 13.18 4.04
CA ARG A 217 -17.06 14.07 5.05
C ARG A 217 -17.14 13.35 6.40
N ILE A 218 -16.87 14.06 7.49
CA ILE A 218 -16.90 13.50 8.85
C ILE A 218 -18.22 12.79 9.14
N ASP A 219 -19.34 13.42 8.80
CA ASP A 219 -20.69 12.91 9.06
C ASP A 219 -21.02 11.63 8.25
N SER A 220 -20.20 11.27 7.28
CA SER A 220 -20.40 10.08 6.45
C SER A 220 -19.63 8.87 6.94
N ILE A 221 -18.85 8.99 8.03
CA ILE A 221 -17.97 7.93 8.55
C ILE A 221 -18.51 7.44 9.88
N VAL A 222 -18.79 6.15 9.96
CA VAL A 222 -18.99 5.45 11.24
C VAL A 222 -17.63 5.00 11.76
N PRO A 223 -17.22 5.33 13.00
CA PRO A 223 -15.88 5.06 13.50
C PRO A 223 -15.42 3.62 13.35
N PHE A 224 -14.13 3.43 13.01
CA PHE A 224 -13.50 2.13 12.82
C PHE A 224 -11.98 2.19 13.01
N VAL A 225 -11.39 1.01 13.14
CA VAL A 225 -9.93 0.82 13.16
C VAL A 225 -9.46 0.38 11.77
N ILE A 226 -8.37 0.95 11.28
CA ILE A 226 -7.62 0.39 10.15
C ILE A 226 -6.44 -0.38 10.73
N PHE A 227 -6.40 -1.67 10.48
CA PHE A 227 -5.27 -2.53 10.76
C PHE A 227 -4.48 -2.76 9.49
N ILE A 228 -3.20 -2.41 9.50
CA ILE A 228 -2.28 -2.66 8.38
C ILE A 228 -1.12 -3.49 8.92
N ASP A 229 -1.01 -4.71 8.41
CA ASP A 229 0.09 -5.58 8.79
C ASP A 229 1.35 -5.28 7.98
N GLU A 230 2.51 -5.44 8.61
CA GLU A 230 3.83 -5.26 7.98
C GLU A 230 3.96 -3.93 7.22
N VAL A 231 3.56 -2.82 7.86
CA VAL A 231 3.46 -1.49 7.24
C VAL A 231 4.76 -1.03 6.56
N HIS A 232 5.91 -1.51 7.00
CA HIS A 232 7.20 -1.22 6.38
C HIS A 232 7.28 -1.63 4.90
N ARG A 233 6.47 -2.62 4.46
CA ARG A 233 6.39 -3.03 3.05
C ARG A 233 5.81 -1.97 2.15
N TYR A 234 5.02 -1.03 2.70
CA TYR A 234 4.29 0.00 1.97
C TYR A 234 4.94 1.38 2.07
N THR A 235 5.93 1.53 2.93
CA THR A 235 6.61 2.81 3.17
C THR A 235 8.03 2.84 2.58
N ARG A 236 8.55 1.71 2.10
CA ARG A 236 9.85 1.64 1.40
C ARG A 236 9.82 2.42 0.09
N GLY A 237 10.86 3.19 -0.17
CA GLY A 237 11.05 3.91 -1.44
C GLY A 237 10.39 5.30 -1.51
N ILE A 238 9.66 5.71 -0.47
CA ILE A 238 9.03 7.04 -0.40
C ILE A 238 10.02 8.11 0.08
N SER A 239 11.19 7.71 0.58
CA SER A 239 12.23 8.61 1.13
C SER A 239 13.59 8.38 0.46
N ASN A 240 13.73 8.67 -0.83
CA ASN A 240 15.03 8.98 -1.38
C ASN A 240 15.17 10.50 -1.46
N GLU A 241 16.12 11.01 -0.67
CA GLU A 241 16.73 12.34 -0.68
C GLU A 241 15.97 13.44 -1.46
N GLY A 242 15.02 14.11 -0.79
CA GLY A 242 14.53 15.41 -1.25
C GLY A 242 13.02 15.56 -1.50
N PHE A 243 12.27 14.53 -1.76
CA PHE A 243 10.82 14.62 -1.93
C PHE A 243 10.09 13.70 -0.96
N THR A 244 9.46 14.31 0.03
CA THR A 244 8.52 13.62 0.91
C THR A 244 7.18 13.53 0.15
N PHE A 245 6.90 12.42 -0.51
CA PHE A 245 5.54 12.15 -0.95
C PHE A 245 4.67 12.07 0.31
N TYR A 246 3.82 13.04 0.50
CA TYR A 246 2.75 12.93 1.51
C TYR A 246 1.82 11.82 1.05
N THR A 247 1.98 10.64 1.64
CA THR A 247 1.08 9.53 1.38
C THR A 247 -0.24 9.77 2.10
N GLY A 248 -1.31 9.22 1.55
CA GLY A 248 -2.61 9.22 2.21
C GLY A 248 -2.54 8.62 3.62
N LEU A 249 -1.63 7.66 3.85
CA LEU A 249 -1.37 7.07 5.18
C LEU A 249 -0.86 8.11 6.19
N ASN A 250 0.07 9.00 5.79
CA ASN A 250 0.53 10.10 6.64
C ASN A 250 -0.62 11.07 6.97
N SER A 251 -1.51 11.31 6.00
CA SER A 251 -2.68 12.15 6.19
C SER A 251 -3.67 11.52 7.19
N ILE A 252 -3.94 10.21 7.08
CA ILE A 252 -4.78 9.50 8.06
C ILE A 252 -4.13 9.52 9.45
N ALA A 253 -2.83 9.32 9.56
CA ALA A 253 -2.13 9.34 10.85
C ALA A 253 -2.30 10.68 11.57
N ARG A 254 -2.32 11.80 10.82
CA ARG A 254 -2.50 13.15 11.37
C ARG A 254 -3.95 13.51 11.66
N GLU A 255 -4.88 13.15 10.77
CA GLU A 255 -6.25 13.67 10.76
C GLU A 255 -7.32 12.62 11.02
N GLY A 256 -7.00 11.34 10.83
CA GLY A 256 -7.96 10.24 10.88
C GLY A 256 -8.74 10.19 12.19
N ARG A 257 -8.06 10.41 13.32
CA ARG A 257 -8.70 10.42 14.64
C ARG A 257 -9.87 11.41 14.72
N LYS A 258 -9.74 12.59 14.11
CA LYS A 258 -10.81 13.60 14.09
C LYS A 258 -12.03 13.14 13.27
N LYS A 259 -11.81 12.20 12.35
CA LYS A 259 -12.85 11.60 11.51
C LYS A 259 -13.37 10.25 12.03
N GLY A 260 -12.91 9.79 13.21
CA GLY A 260 -13.28 8.50 13.76
C GLY A 260 -12.50 7.33 13.15
N ILE A 261 -11.37 7.59 12.48
CA ILE A 261 -10.49 6.58 11.90
C ILE A 261 -9.27 6.41 12.79
N PHE A 262 -9.06 5.19 13.31
CA PHE A 262 -7.95 4.88 14.19
C PHE A 262 -6.99 3.92 13.49
N LEU A 263 -5.70 4.21 13.52
CA LEU A 263 -4.68 3.34 12.93
C LEU A 263 -4.12 2.35 13.96
N PHE A 264 -4.04 1.10 13.54
CA PHE A 264 -3.27 0.06 14.20
C PHE A 264 -2.31 -0.55 13.17
N LEU A 265 -1.03 -0.28 13.35
CA LEU A 265 0.03 -0.67 12.43
C LEU A 265 0.94 -1.70 13.08
N THR A 266 1.39 -2.68 12.32
CA THR A 266 2.44 -3.61 12.76
C THR A 266 3.66 -3.50 11.86
N THR A 267 4.82 -3.80 12.41
CA THR A 267 6.07 -3.93 11.67
C THR A 267 7.05 -4.82 12.42
N GLN A 268 7.81 -5.60 11.69
CA GLN A 268 8.98 -6.31 12.22
C GLN A 268 10.24 -5.43 12.15
N ASN A 269 10.24 -4.42 11.28
CA ASN A 269 11.38 -3.53 11.12
C ASN A 269 10.95 -2.05 11.24
N PRO A 270 11.00 -1.47 12.45
CA PRO A 270 10.63 -0.08 12.64
C PRO A 270 11.54 0.92 11.93
N ASN A 271 12.77 0.52 11.59
CA ASN A 271 13.71 1.39 10.86
C ASN A 271 13.30 1.63 9.40
N ASP A 272 12.54 0.70 8.81
CA ASP A 272 12.01 0.82 7.44
C ASP A 272 10.64 1.53 7.37
N VAL A 273 10.08 1.91 8.52
CA VAL A 273 8.84 2.71 8.57
C VAL A 273 9.17 4.18 8.35
N ASP A 274 8.35 4.86 7.55
CA ASP A 274 8.48 6.30 7.34
C ASP A 274 8.54 7.06 8.67
N LYS A 275 9.54 7.94 8.83
CA LYS A 275 9.78 8.68 10.08
C LYS A 275 8.64 9.63 10.43
N ILE A 276 7.93 10.16 9.43
CA ILE A 276 6.79 11.05 9.64
C ILE A 276 5.64 10.23 10.20
N LEU A 277 5.38 9.06 9.65
CA LEU A 277 4.36 8.13 10.14
C LEU A 277 4.68 7.69 11.57
N LEU A 278 5.89 7.23 11.83
CA LEU A 278 6.34 6.79 13.15
C LEU A 278 6.22 7.91 14.20
N GLY A 279 6.52 9.17 13.81
CA GLY A 279 6.37 10.34 14.67
C GLY A 279 4.93 10.72 15.01
N GLN A 280 3.92 10.20 14.30
CA GLN A 280 2.50 10.40 14.61
C GLN A 280 1.93 9.30 15.53
N VAL A 281 2.68 8.22 15.76
CA VAL A 281 2.23 7.11 16.61
C VAL A 281 2.31 7.54 18.08
N GLY A 282 1.17 7.58 18.74
CA GLY A 282 1.07 7.96 20.16
C GLY A 282 1.18 6.81 21.15
N THR A 283 1.11 5.57 20.68
CA THR A 283 1.18 4.35 21.50
C THR A 283 1.97 3.29 20.78
N LEU A 284 2.97 2.72 21.43
CA LEU A 284 3.80 1.63 20.92
C LEU A 284 3.68 0.39 21.81
N LEU A 285 3.47 -0.76 21.20
CA LEU A 285 3.60 -2.07 21.82
C LEU A 285 4.85 -2.74 21.25
N ILE A 286 5.90 -2.83 22.05
CA ILE A 286 7.23 -3.21 21.61
C ILE A 286 7.58 -4.59 22.15
N HIS A 287 7.81 -5.54 21.27
CA HIS A 287 8.39 -6.83 21.56
C HIS A 287 9.92 -6.76 21.57
N ARG A 288 10.58 -7.90 21.78
CA ARG A 288 12.04 -7.97 21.79
C ARG A 288 12.62 -7.47 20.45
N LEU A 289 13.46 -6.44 20.54
CA LEU A 289 14.31 -5.94 19.48
C LEU A 289 15.77 -6.10 19.88
N THR A 290 16.61 -6.55 18.97
CA THR A 290 18.02 -6.82 19.24
C THR A 290 18.96 -5.97 18.40
N SER A 291 18.52 -5.54 17.22
CA SER A 291 19.29 -4.71 16.30
C SER A 291 19.48 -3.29 16.87
N PRO A 292 20.71 -2.75 16.88
CA PRO A 292 20.95 -1.36 17.31
C PRO A 292 20.18 -0.34 16.48
N ASP A 293 20.03 -0.55 15.17
CA ASP A 293 19.36 0.38 14.26
C ASP A 293 17.83 0.41 14.50
N GLU A 294 17.23 -0.76 14.74
CA GLU A 294 15.81 -0.87 15.13
C GLU A 294 15.54 -0.12 16.45
N LEU A 295 16.41 -0.29 17.45
CA LEU A 295 16.30 0.40 18.74
C LEU A 295 16.49 1.91 18.59
N LYS A 296 17.39 2.35 17.71
CA LYS A 296 17.62 3.76 17.42
C LYS A 296 16.39 4.43 16.81
N SER A 297 15.63 3.73 15.98
CA SER A 297 14.43 4.28 15.33
C SER A 297 13.31 4.61 16.32
N ILE A 298 13.24 3.89 17.46
CA ILE A 298 12.22 4.06 18.49
C ILE A 298 12.73 4.71 19.78
N GLN A 299 14.02 5.03 19.87
CA GLN A 299 14.66 5.53 21.10
C GLN A 299 14.02 6.80 21.68
N ASN A 300 13.42 7.64 20.84
CA ASN A 300 12.76 8.87 21.27
C ASN A 300 11.46 8.64 22.04
N HIS A 301 10.94 7.42 22.02
CA HIS A 301 9.72 7.03 22.72
C HIS A 301 9.99 6.29 24.04
N LEU A 302 11.24 6.07 24.42
CA LEU A 302 11.65 5.17 25.49
C LEU A 302 12.77 5.78 26.36
N SER A 303 12.80 5.40 27.62
CA SER A 303 13.94 5.69 28.49
C SER A 303 15.13 4.75 28.23
N SER A 304 16.33 5.10 28.69
CA SER A 304 17.52 4.26 28.55
C SER A 304 17.38 2.90 29.27
N GLN A 305 16.59 2.87 30.34
CA GLN A 305 16.31 1.63 31.09
C GLN A 305 15.46 0.67 30.26
N GLU A 306 14.42 1.18 29.60
CA GLU A 306 13.51 0.39 28.76
C GLU A 306 14.19 -0.13 27.52
N LEU A 307 15.06 0.66 26.87
CA LEU A 307 15.88 0.19 25.76
C LEU A 307 16.74 -1.03 26.13
N THR A 308 17.24 -1.06 27.36
CA THR A 308 18.00 -2.22 27.85
C THR A 308 17.10 -3.42 28.14
N GLN A 309 15.89 -3.18 28.64
CA GLN A 309 14.91 -4.22 28.95
C GLN A 309 14.33 -4.88 27.70
N ILE A 310 14.03 -4.10 26.63
CA ILE A 310 13.49 -4.61 25.35
C ILE A 310 14.37 -5.72 24.77
N ARG A 311 15.68 -5.60 24.87
CA ARG A 311 16.62 -6.63 24.39
C ARG A 311 16.48 -7.98 25.09
N LYS A 312 15.95 -7.98 26.31
CA LYS A 312 15.86 -9.15 27.19
C LYS A 312 14.45 -9.75 27.29
N LEU A 313 13.46 -9.18 26.61
CA LEU A 313 12.08 -9.68 26.63
C LEU A 313 12.02 -11.11 26.11
N ASN A 314 11.21 -11.93 26.77
CA ASN A 314 10.91 -13.29 26.31
C ASN A 314 9.79 -13.30 25.26
N THR A 315 9.56 -14.45 24.65
CA THR A 315 8.46 -14.65 23.73
C THR A 315 7.12 -14.36 24.40
N GLY A 316 6.31 -13.50 23.79
CA GLY A 316 5.00 -13.07 24.31
C GLY A 316 5.07 -11.91 25.32
N GLU A 317 6.26 -11.49 25.76
CA GLU A 317 6.43 -10.28 26.54
C GLU A 317 6.52 -9.04 25.66
N ALA A 318 6.02 -7.91 26.16
CA ALA A 318 6.05 -6.63 25.47
C ALA A 318 6.11 -5.47 26.46
N ILE A 319 6.60 -4.33 25.99
CA ILE A 319 6.49 -3.05 26.71
C ILE A 319 5.47 -2.19 25.94
N LEU A 320 4.46 -1.70 26.68
CA LEU A 320 3.50 -0.72 26.19
C LEU A 320 3.91 0.66 26.65
N THR A 321 4.24 1.54 25.73
CA THR A 321 4.48 2.97 25.97
C THR A 321 3.43 3.81 25.25
N SER A 322 2.99 4.88 25.90
CA SER A 322 2.01 5.81 25.32
C SER A 322 2.13 7.18 25.94
N ILE A 323 1.89 8.21 25.12
CA ILE A 323 1.79 9.60 25.60
C ILE A 323 0.67 9.81 26.63
N ASN A 324 -0.27 8.88 26.75
CA ASN A 324 -1.38 8.91 27.70
C ASN A 324 -1.10 8.12 28.98
N LEU A 325 0.04 7.47 29.09
CA LEU A 325 0.45 6.69 30.25
C LEU A 325 1.47 7.48 31.08
N LEU A 326 1.34 7.42 32.41
CA LEU A 326 2.32 8.01 33.32
C LEU A 326 3.61 7.17 33.43
N LYS A 327 3.52 5.89 33.12
CA LYS A 327 4.63 4.93 33.12
C LYS A 327 4.39 3.89 32.05
N ASP A 328 5.48 3.38 31.50
CA ASP A 328 5.44 2.23 30.61
C ASP A 328 5.02 0.96 31.36
N ILE A 329 4.31 0.09 30.64
CA ILE A 329 3.70 -1.10 31.24
C ILE A 329 4.32 -2.34 30.60
N ASN A 330 4.84 -3.24 31.44
CA ASN A 330 5.26 -4.57 31.02
C ASN A 330 4.04 -5.47 30.87
N LEU A 331 3.88 -6.07 29.70
CA LEU A 331 2.75 -6.92 29.35
C LEU A 331 3.23 -8.32 28.99
N LYS A 332 2.39 -9.29 29.26
CA LYS A 332 2.46 -10.64 28.68
C LYS A 332 1.23 -10.85 27.84
N ILE A 333 1.44 -11.05 26.54
CA ILE A 333 0.36 -11.22 25.58
C ILE A 333 -0.13 -12.66 25.63
N GLU A 334 -1.42 -12.85 25.83
CA GLU A 334 -2.06 -14.15 25.79
C GLU A 334 -2.18 -14.64 24.34
N LYS A 335 -2.02 -15.95 24.15
CA LYS A 335 -2.27 -16.59 22.86
C LYS A 335 -3.78 -16.52 22.54
N THR A 336 -4.11 -16.11 21.32
CA THR A 336 -5.46 -16.29 20.81
C THR A 336 -5.69 -17.75 20.38
N SER A 337 -6.94 -18.18 20.40
CA SER A 337 -7.37 -19.49 19.87
C SER A 337 -7.58 -19.46 18.34
N ARG A 338 -7.52 -18.28 17.71
CA ARG A 338 -7.75 -18.14 16.27
C ARG A 338 -6.65 -18.81 15.45
N THR A 339 -7.02 -19.38 14.32
CA THR A 339 -6.09 -20.00 13.37
C THR A 339 -5.27 -18.92 12.68
N HIS A 340 -4.00 -19.22 12.45
CA HIS A 340 -3.07 -18.30 11.81
C HIS A 340 -2.14 -19.13 10.90
N HIS A 341 -1.99 -18.74 9.65
CA HIS A 341 -1.19 -19.49 8.67
C HIS A 341 0.33 -19.28 8.79
N ASN A 342 0.82 -18.79 9.91
CA ASN A 342 2.24 -18.57 10.17
C ASN A 342 2.91 -19.75 10.88
N ASN A 343 2.53 -20.96 10.54
CA ASN A 343 3.21 -22.16 11.08
C ASN A 343 4.51 -22.40 10.31
N THR A 344 5.64 -22.08 10.92
CA THR A 344 6.93 -22.52 10.41
C THR A 344 6.93 -24.04 10.31
N PRO A 345 7.07 -24.65 9.13
CA PRO A 345 7.14 -26.09 9.00
C PRO A 345 8.28 -26.62 9.86
N SER A 346 8.02 -27.69 10.63
CA SER A 346 9.07 -28.34 11.39
C SER A 346 10.05 -29.03 10.42
N LEU A 347 11.32 -28.69 10.49
CA LEU A 347 12.39 -29.41 9.76
C LEU A 347 12.48 -30.88 10.19
N TRP A 348 12.02 -31.18 11.39
CA TRP A 348 11.94 -32.53 11.95
C TRP A 348 10.47 -32.97 11.79
N GLY A 349 10.23 -33.97 10.95
CA GLY A 349 8.91 -34.54 10.74
C GLY A 349 8.16 -34.83 12.07
N LYS A 350 6.85 -35.05 12.01
CA LYS A 350 6.01 -35.28 13.20
C LYS A 350 6.43 -36.44 14.12
N ASP A 351 7.54 -37.13 13.82
CA ASP A 351 8.09 -38.20 14.65
C ASP A 351 8.85 -37.62 15.85
N ASN A 352 8.16 -37.62 16.98
CA ASN A 352 8.69 -37.23 18.31
C ASN A 352 9.76 -38.20 18.86
N THR A 353 10.29 -39.14 18.09
CA THR A 353 11.24 -40.17 18.54
C THR A 353 12.67 -39.65 18.77
N LEU A 354 13.05 -38.50 18.19
CA LEU A 354 14.40 -37.94 18.36
C LEU A 354 14.57 -37.02 19.56
N LYS A 355 13.45 -36.50 20.17
CA LYS A 355 13.56 -35.68 21.37
C LYS A 355 13.98 -36.43 22.64
N ASN A 356 13.84 -37.74 22.66
CA ASN A 356 14.19 -38.53 23.84
C ASN A 356 15.68 -38.95 23.88
N ASN A 357 16.41 -38.81 22.78
CA ASN A 357 17.82 -39.21 22.73
C ASN A 357 18.84 -38.09 22.98
N LEU A 358 18.35 -36.85 23.22
CA LEU A 358 19.22 -35.70 23.53
C LEU A 358 19.11 -35.22 24.98
N LYS A 359 18.49 -36.04 25.84
CA LYS A 359 18.48 -35.85 27.30
C LYS A 359 19.26 -37.00 27.96
N MET A 360 20.53 -37.13 27.61
CA MET A 360 21.52 -37.82 28.44
C MET A 360 22.72 -36.90 28.60
#